data_7e219c38c158302645a11d135038e297
#
_entry.id   7e219c38c158302645a11d135038e297
#
_cell.length_a   1.000
_cell.length_b   1.000
_cell.length_c   1.000
_cell.angle_alpha   90.00
_cell.angle_beta   90.00
_cell.angle_gamma   90.00
#
_symmetry.space_group_name_H-M   'P 1'
#
loop_
_entity.id
_entity.type
_entity.pdbx_description
1 polymer ?
#
loop_
_entity_poly.entity_id
_entity_poly.type
_entity_poly.pdbx_seq_one_letter_code
_entity_poly.pdbx_strand_id
1 'polypeptide(L)'
;FEGWRSVHSEHMEPTKGGIRFDMHTNSDEVEALAALMSYKCAIINVPFGGSKGGLKINPADWEIAELEKITRRFAQELIKRDLISPSMNVPAPDIGSSSREMAWIADEYRKIHPSDINGAACVTGKPTNKNGLPGREEATGRGVQFIVREFFRNSDLLKMVKLDENLA
;
A
#
# COMPACT_ATOMS: atom_id res chain seq x y z
N PHE A 1 -8.49 2.96 19.86
CA PHE A 1 -8.27 2.36 18.54
C PHE A 1 -7.11 1.39 18.59
N GLU A 2 -7.21 0.28 17.86
CA GLU A 2 -6.13 -0.70 17.68
C GLU A 2 -5.55 -0.53 16.28
N GLY A 3 -4.23 -0.54 16.17
CA GLY A 3 -3.55 -0.40 14.89
C GLY A 3 -2.19 -1.09 14.89
N TRP A 4 -1.78 -1.54 13.72
CA TRP A 4 -0.58 -2.36 13.53
C TRP A 4 0.22 -1.86 12.34
N ARG A 5 1.52 -2.09 12.36
CA ARG A 5 2.42 -2.01 11.21
C ARG A 5 3.42 -3.14 11.33
N SER A 6 3.36 -4.10 10.40
CA SER A 6 4.28 -5.24 10.34
C SER A 6 5.25 -5.08 9.19
N VAL A 7 6.49 -5.48 9.42
CA VAL A 7 7.56 -5.62 8.42
C VAL A 7 7.90 -7.09 8.33
N HIS A 8 7.72 -7.67 7.14
CA HIS A 8 8.05 -9.09 6.92
C HIS A 8 9.49 -9.29 6.46
N SER A 9 10.01 -8.42 5.58
CA SER A 9 11.34 -8.56 5.04
C SER A 9 11.96 -7.21 4.70
N GLU A 10 13.16 -7.00 5.18
CA GLU A 10 14.01 -5.82 4.99
C GLU A 10 15.20 -6.11 4.07
N HIS A 11 15.15 -7.20 3.30
CA HIS A 11 16.23 -7.56 2.36
C HIS A 11 16.47 -6.50 1.29
N MET A 12 15.46 -5.67 1.03
CA MET A 12 15.51 -4.44 0.23
C MET A 12 14.71 -3.33 0.92
N GLU A 13 15.28 -2.15 0.98
CA GLU A 13 14.64 -0.94 1.51
C GLU A 13 14.34 0.06 0.41
N PRO A 14 13.26 0.85 0.59
CA PRO A 14 12.32 0.79 1.70
C PRO A 14 11.39 -0.42 1.63
N THR A 15 10.88 -0.85 2.79
CA THR A 15 9.77 -1.81 2.83
C THR A 15 8.48 -1.12 2.38
N LYS A 16 7.61 -1.85 1.70
CA LYS A 16 6.44 -1.29 1.03
C LYS A 16 5.18 -2.07 1.34
N GLY A 17 4.10 -1.36 1.67
CA GLY A 17 2.79 -1.98 1.86
C GLY A 17 1.72 -0.99 2.28
N GLY A 18 0.46 -1.29 1.93
CA GLY A 18 -0.70 -0.45 2.23
C GLY A 18 -1.07 -0.40 3.71
N ILE A 19 -1.92 0.56 4.07
CA ILE A 19 -2.58 0.63 5.39
C ILE A 19 -4.07 0.37 5.18
N ARG A 20 -4.57 -0.73 5.74
CA ARG A 20 -5.98 -1.13 5.68
C ARG A 20 -6.76 -0.52 6.83
N PHE A 21 -7.93 0.06 6.54
CA PHE A 21 -8.92 0.50 7.53
C PHE A 21 -10.12 -0.43 7.44
N ASP A 22 -10.23 -1.36 8.39
CA ASP A 22 -11.31 -2.35 8.41
C ASP A 22 -11.56 -2.83 9.86
N MET A 23 -12.82 -3.06 10.23
CA MET A 23 -13.20 -3.54 11.57
C MET A 23 -12.71 -4.94 11.91
N HIS A 24 -12.42 -5.76 10.90
CA HIS A 24 -11.94 -7.13 11.07
C HIS A 24 -10.41 -7.23 11.10
N THR A 25 -9.69 -6.13 10.79
CA THR A 25 -8.24 -6.10 10.81
C THR A 25 -7.69 -6.46 12.20
N ASN A 26 -6.68 -7.33 12.20
CA ASN A 26 -5.95 -7.80 13.38
C ASN A 26 -4.47 -8.00 13.06
N SER A 27 -3.66 -8.34 14.09
CA SER A 27 -2.21 -8.55 13.92
C SER A 27 -1.87 -9.65 12.94
N ASP A 28 -2.54 -10.80 13.04
CA ASP A 28 -2.24 -11.98 12.23
C ASP A 28 -2.51 -11.71 10.74
N GLU A 29 -3.62 -11.02 10.43
CA GLU A 29 -3.91 -10.57 9.07
C GLU A 29 -2.84 -9.62 8.54
N VAL A 30 -2.43 -8.63 9.36
CA VAL A 30 -1.43 -7.65 8.96
C VAL A 30 -0.06 -8.31 8.72
N GLU A 31 0.34 -9.27 9.53
CA GLU A 31 1.57 -10.04 9.34
C GLU A 31 1.52 -10.89 8.06
N ALA A 32 0.43 -11.62 7.84
CA ALA A 32 0.24 -12.41 6.63
C ALA A 32 0.28 -11.54 5.36
N LEU A 33 -0.38 -10.39 5.40
CA LEU A 33 -0.39 -9.45 4.28
C LEU A 33 0.98 -8.78 4.06
N ALA A 34 1.79 -8.57 5.10
CA ALA A 34 3.16 -8.09 4.97
C ALA A 34 4.04 -9.13 4.24
N ALA A 35 3.88 -10.42 4.55
CA ALA A 35 4.54 -11.50 3.82
C ALA A 35 4.14 -11.53 2.33
N LEU A 36 2.85 -11.43 2.04
CA LEU A 36 2.37 -11.33 0.66
C LEU A 36 2.94 -10.13 -0.10
N MET A 37 3.18 -9.01 0.58
CA MET A 37 3.84 -7.85 -0.05
C MET A 37 5.29 -8.14 -0.44
N SER A 38 6.06 -8.89 0.36
CA SER A 38 7.41 -9.34 -0.02
C SER A 38 7.37 -10.19 -1.29
N TYR A 39 6.49 -11.18 -1.35
CA TYR A 39 6.32 -12.02 -2.55
C TYR A 39 5.85 -11.21 -3.76
N LYS A 40 4.90 -10.31 -3.58
CA LYS A 40 4.40 -9.43 -4.65
C LYS A 40 5.52 -8.59 -5.26
N CYS A 41 6.36 -7.98 -4.45
CA CYS A 41 7.49 -7.20 -4.92
C CYS A 41 8.55 -8.08 -5.63
N ALA A 42 8.84 -9.26 -5.09
CA ALA A 42 9.81 -10.19 -5.66
C ALA A 42 9.37 -10.74 -7.03
N ILE A 43 8.09 -11.10 -7.18
CA ILE A 43 7.55 -11.67 -8.44
C ILE A 43 7.76 -10.71 -9.62
N ILE A 44 7.60 -9.40 -9.40
CA ILE A 44 7.75 -8.38 -10.47
C ILE A 44 9.13 -7.71 -10.43
N ASN A 45 10.04 -8.22 -9.60
CA ASN A 45 11.41 -7.73 -9.46
C ASN A 45 11.52 -6.22 -9.19
N VAL A 46 10.68 -5.69 -8.29
CA VAL A 46 10.82 -4.31 -7.81
C VAL A 46 11.66 -4.28 -6.53
N PRO A 47 12.50 -3.26 -6.32
CA PRO A 47 13.49 -3.22 -5.26
C PRO A 47 12.88 -2.77 -3.91
N PHE A 48 11.89 -3.51 -3.41
CA PHE A 48 11.23 -3.21 -2.14
C PHE A 48 11.11 -4.45 -1.27
N GLY A 49 11.31 -4.28 0.03
CA GLY A 49 10.89 -5.24 1.03
C GLY A 49 9.37 -5.22 1.23
N GLY A 50 8.86 -6.09 2.09
CA GLY A 50 7.43 -6.22 2.35
C GLY A 50 7.03 -5.70 3.72
N SER A 51 6.01 -4.85 3.74
CA SER A 51 5.35 -4.39 4.97
C SER A 51 3.83 -4.27 4.77
N LYS A 52 3.11 -4.18 5.87
CA LYS A 52 1.66 -3.93 5.87
C LYS A 52 1.27 -3.18 7.14
N GLY A 53 0.24 -2.34 7.02
CA GLY A 53 -0.38 -1.70 8.16
C GLY A 53 -1.87 -1.96 8.22
N GLY A 54 -2.44 -1.79 9.40
CA GLY A 54 -3.87 -1.86 9.61
C GLY A 54 -4.32 -0.98 10.76
N LEU A 55 -5.52 -0.46 10.64
CA LEU A 55 -6.22 0.26 11.70
C LEU A 55 -7.64 -0.30 11.79
N LYS A 56 -8.00 -0.78 12.99
CA LYS A 56 -9.30 -1.40 13.24
C LYS A 56 -10.39 -0.36 13.41
N ILE A 57 -10.89 0.15 12.29
CA ILE A 57 -11.99 1.09 12.20
C ILE A 57 -12.78 0.84 10.92
N ASN A 58 -14.07 1.15 10.94
CA ASN A 58 -14.85 1.32 9.73
C ASN A 58 -14.85 2.81 9.35
N PRO A 59 -14.20 3.22 8.24
CA PRO A 59 -14.14 4.64 7.86
C PRO A 59 -15.51 5.31 7.64
N ALA A 60 -16.53 4.52 7.29
CA ALA A 60 -17.87 5.02 7.04
C ALA A 60 -18.63 5.48 8.32
N ASP A 61 -18.15 5.07 9.49
CA ASP A 61 -18.76 5.44 10.79
C ASP A 61 -18.29 6.82 11.29
N TRP A 62 -17.38 7.49 10.56
CA TRP A 62 -16.75 8.73 11.01
C TRP A 62 -16.92 9.85 10.01
N GLU A 63 -17.19 11.04 10.52
CA GLU A 63 -17.11 12.25 9.72
C GLU A 63 -15.67 12.48 9.23
N ILE A 64 -15.52 13.13 8.06
CA ILE A 64 -14.21 13.33 7.42
C ILE A 64 -13.20 13.99 8.38
N ALA A 65 -13.66 14.97 9.17
CA ALA A 65 -12.80 15.70 10.11
C ALA A 65 -12.36 14.82 11.31
N GLU A 66 -13.18 13.85 11.69
CA GLU A 66 -12.84 12.88 12.74
C GLU A 66 -11.87 11.83 12.21
N LEU A 67 -12.15 11.29 11.02
CA LEU A 67 -11.27 10.34 10.34
C LEU A 67 -9.87 10.94 10.08
N GLU A 68 -9.80 12.23 9.76
CA GLU A 68 -8.53 12.95 9.63
C GLU A 68 -7.76 12.95 10.96
N LYS A 69 -8.41 13.28 12.07
CA LYS A 69 -7.77 13.27 13.40
C LYS A 69 -7.26 11.88 13.79
N ILE A 70 -8.07 10.85 13.55
CA ILE A 70 -7.71 9.46 13.81
C ILE A 70 -6.49 9.07 12.96
N THR A 71 -6.52 9.35 11.65
CA THR A 71 -5.44 9.03 10.72
C THR A 71 -4.14 9.74 11.09
N ARG A 72 -4.20 11.03 11.40
CA ARG A 72 -3.04 11.81 11.82
C ARG A 72 -2.45 11.29 13.14
N ARG A 73 -3.32 10.94 14.12
CA ARG A 73 -2.84 10.37 15.38
C ARG A 73 -2.18 9.02 15.17
N PHE A 74 -2.75 8.16 14.34
CA PHE A 74 -2.14 6.88 13.97
C PHE A 74 -0.78 7.09 13.27
N ALA A 75 -0.70 8.03 12.33
CA ALA A 75 0.56 8.39 11.66
C ALA A 75 1.63 8.83 12.67
N GLN A 76 1.29 9.70 13.63
CA GLN A 76 2.23 10.13 14.69
C GLN A 76 2.81 8.95 15.47
N GLU A 77 1.97 7.97 15.82
CA GLU A 77 2.44 6.79 16.56
C GLU A 77 3.34 5.88 15.72
N LEU A 78 3.08 5.79 14.41
CA LEU A 78 3.95 5.05 13.49
C LEU A 78 5.28 5.79 13.26
N ILE A 79 5.24 7.10 13.04
CA ILE A 79 6.44 7.92 12.82
C ILE A 79 7.38 7.88 14.03
N LYS A 80 6.84 7.98 15.24
CA LYS A 80 7.63 7.89 16.48
C LYS A 80 8.39 6.56 16.65
N ARG A 81 7.98 5.53 15.92
CA ARG A 81 8.56 4.17 15.96
C ARG A 81 9.36 3.86 14.70
N ASP A 82 9.65 4.87 13.87
CA ASP A 82 10.33 4.74 12.58
C ASP A 82 9.63 3.77 11.60
N LEU A 83 8.31 3.60 11.76
CA LEU A 83 7.47 2.75 10.91
C LEU A 83 6.87 3.49 9.72
N ILE A 84 7.18 4.76 9.55
CA ILE A 84 6.96 5.58 8.34
C ILE A 84 8.22 6.41 8.11
N SER A 85 8.89 6.15 7.00
CA SER A 85 10.10 6.87 6.58
C SER A 85 10.33 6.65 5.09
N PRO A 86 10.80 7.67 4.34
CA PRO A 86 11.11 7.53 2.92
C PRO A 86 12.14 6.44 2.61
N SER A 87 13.09 6.23 3.51
CA SER A 87 14.21 5.30 3.32
C SER A 87 13.94 3.89 3.83
N MET A 88 13.04 3.72 4.81
CA MET A 88 12.88 2.43 5.49
C MET A 88 11.51 1.79 5.30
N ASN A 89 10.43 2.56 5.41
CA ASN A 89 9.09 1.97 5.39
C ASN A 89 8.05 2.95 4.84
N VAL A 90 7.55 2.65 3.66
CA VAL A 90 6.69 3.54 2.87
C VAL A 90 5.28 2.97 2.71
N PRO A 91 4.29 3.51 3.42
CA PRO A 91 2.89 3.15 3.26
C PRO A 91 2.29 3.51 1.89
N ALA A 92 1.13 2.93 1.63
CA ALA A 92 0.29 3.20 0.46
C ALA A 92 -1.20 3.05 0.83
N PRO A 93 -2.14 3.44 -0.04
CA PRO A 93 -3.55 3.12 0.12
C PRO A 93 -3.82 1.61 0.09
N ASP A 94 -4.83 1.18 0.83
CA ASP A 94 -5.38 -0.17 0.84
C ASP A 94 -6.90 -0.10 1.04
N ILE A 95 -7.58 -1.21 1.32
CA ILE A 95 -9.02 -1.24 1.64
C ILE A 95 -9.31 -0.24 2.77
N GLY A 96 -10.35 0.56 2.58
CA GLY A 96 -10.80 1.58 3.54
C GLY A 96 -9.93 2.83 3.65
N SER A 97 -8.74 2.86 3.05
CA SER A 97 -7.91 4.07 2.96
C SER A 97 -7.69 4.50 1.50
N SER A 98 -7.47 5.78 1.29
CA SER A 98 -7.39 6.38 -0.03
C SER A 98 -6.21 7.36 -0.16
N SER A 99 -6.13 8.03 -1.27
CA SER A 99 -5.16 9.11 -1.51
C SER A 99 -5.29 10.26 -0.49
N ARG A 100 -6.49 10.49 0.03
CA ARG A 100 -6.78 11.49 1.05
C ARG A 100 -6.06 11.18 2.36
N GLU A 101 -6.17 9.96 2.86
CA GLU A 101 -5.49 9.51 4.07
C GLU A 101 -3.96 9.55 3.89
N MET A 102 -3.47 9.21 2.71
CA MET A 102 -2.03 9.32 2.40
C MET A 102 -1.55 10.78 2.42
N ALA A 103 -2.37 11.71 1.96
CA ALA A 103 -2.04 13.14 2.06
C ALA A 103 -1.92 13.59 3.52
N TRP A 104 -2.85 13.17 4.40
CA TRP A 104 -2.80 13.51 5.83
C TRP A 104 -1.57 12.91 6.52
N ILE A 105 -1.20 11.68 6.19
CA ILE A 105 0.02 11.03 6.71
C ILE A 105 1.27 11.78 6.25
N ALA A 106 1.36 12.15 4.97
CA ALA A 106 2.48 12.91 4.44
C ALA A 106 2.61 14.31 5.08
N ASP A 107 1.49 14.99 5.29
CA ASP A 107 1.47 16.27 5.97
C ASP A 107 1.99 16.14 7.43
N GLU A 108 1.58 15.06 8.12
CA GLU A 108 2.02 14.83 9.50
C GLU A 108 3.50 14.47 9.58
N TYR A 109 4.01 13.67 8.64
CA TYR A 109 5.43 13.36 8.54
C TYR A 109 6.28 14.63 8.37
N ARG A 110 5.89 15.51 7.46
CA ARG A 110 6.61 16.77 7.21
C ARG A 110 6.61 17.72 8.41
N LYS A 111 5.56 17.73 9.24
CA LYS A 111 5.52 18.53 10.46
C LYS A 111 6.54 18.02 11.50
N ILE A 112 6.69 16.71 11.59
CA ILE A 112 7.59 16.05 12.55
C ILE A 112 9.04 16.10 12.05
N HIS A 113 9.25 15.97 10.72
CA HIS A 113 10.55 15.96 10.07
C HIS A 113 10.67 17.07 9.00
N PRO A 114 10.65 18.37 9.39
CA PRO A 114 10.63 19.47 8.43
C PRO A 114 11.93 19.63 7.63
N SER A 115 13.03 19.07 8.12
CA SER A 115 14.34 19.09 7.45
C SER A 115 14.57 17.92 6.49
N ASP A 116 13.67 16.93 6.46
CA ASP A 116 13.81 15.80 5.53
C ASP A 116 13.42 16.21 4.11
N ILE A 117 14.42 16.40 3.26
CA ILE A 117 14.23 16.75 1.84
C ILE A 117 13.47 15.67 1.06
N ASN A 118 13.51 14.43 1.52
CA ASN A 118 12.81 13.28 0.93
C ASN A 118 11.42 13.05 1.55
N GLY A 119 11.00 13.89 2.49
CA GLY A 119 9.75 13.72 3.23
C GLY A 119 8.50 13.56 2.36
N ALA A 120 8.52 14.04 1.11
CA ALA A 120 7.46 13.78 0.14
C ALA A 120 7.31 12.31 -0.26
N ALA A 121 8.39 11.52 -0.14
CA ALA A 121 8.41 10.09 -0.48
C ALA A 121 8.00 9.16 0.67
N CYS A 122 7.65 9.70 1.85
CA CYS A 122 7.29 8.89 3.03
C CYS A 122 6.04 8.02 2.82
N VAL A 123 5.20 8.32 1.85
CA VAL A 123 4.04 7.52 1.40
C VAL A 123 3.86 7.61 -0.10
N THR A 124 3.24 6.60 -0.70
CA THR A 124 2.80 6.63 -2.12
C THR A 124 1.27 6.72 -2.22
N GLY A 125 0.75 6.97 -3.43
CA GLY A 125 -0.70 7.04 -3.66
C GLY A 125 -1.35 8.33 -3.18
N LYS A 126 -0.58 9.39 -2.95
CA LYS A 126 -1.09 10.73 -2.66
C LYS A 126 -1.84 11.32 -3.86
N PRO A 127 -2.72 12.31 -3.66
CA PRO A 127 -3.31 13.07 -4.76
C PRO A 127 -2.22 13.74 -5.62
N THR A 128 -2.45 13.91 -6.91
CA THR A 128 -1.48 14.50 -7.85
C THR A 128 -1.08 15.92 -7.47
N ASN A 129 -2.00 16.72 -6.93
CA ASN A 129 -1.73 18.06 -6.40
C ASN A 129 -0.97 18.09 -5.06
N LYS A 130 -0.65 16.89 -4.50
CA LYS A 130 0.13 16.68 -3.28
C LYS A 130 1.37 15.82 -3.53
N ASN A 131 2.01 16.00 -4.67
CA ASN A 131 3.16 15.20 -5.14
C ASN A 131 2.87 13.71 -5.36
N GLY A 132 1.62 13.37 -5.72
CA GLY A 132 1.25 12.03 -6.20
C GLY A 132 1.53 11.88 -7.68
N LEU A 133 1.75 10.64 -8.12
CA LEU A 133 1.87 10.31 -9.54
C LEU A 133 0.50 9.89 -10.09
N PRO A 134 0.17 10.25 -11.36
CA PRO A 134 -1.05 9.77 -12.02
C PRO A 134 -0.95 8.28 -12.35
N GLY A 135 -2.09 7.65 -12.66
CA GLY A 135 -2.14 6.25 -13.11
C GLY A 135 -2.38 5.23 -11.99
N ARG A 136 -2.45 5.65 -10.73
CA ARG A 136 -2.69 4.75 -9.59
C ARG A 136 -4.06 4.06 -9.65
N GLU A 137 -5.10 4.76 -10.08
CA GLU A 137 -6.48 4.25 -10.09
C GLU A 137 -6.63 3.06 -11.03
N GLU A 138 -6.10 3.15 -12.24
CA GLU A 138 -6.18 2.10 -13.25
C GLU A 138 -5.05 1.05 -13.16
N ALA A 139 -4.00 1.28 -12.40
CA ALA A 139 -2.78 0.46 -12.42
C ALA A 139 -3.05 -1.02 -12.09
N THR A 140 -3.90 -1.32 -11.12
CA THR A 140 -4.26 -2.70 -10.74
C THR A 140 -5.03 -3.38 -11.87
N GLY A 141 -6.04 -2.72 -12.44
CA GLY A 141 -6.81 -3.24 -13.57
C GLY A 141 -5.95 -3.45 -14.82
N ARG A 142 -5.04 -2.52 -15.12
CA ARG A 142 -4.07 -2.68 -16.22
C ARG A 142 -3.16 -3.89 -16.01
N GLY A 143 -2.67 -4.11 -14.80
CA GLY A 143 -1.87 -5.29 -14.49
C GLY A 143 -2.62 -6.58 -14.74
N VAL A 144 -3.87 -6.69 -14.29
CA VAL A 144 -4.74 -7.83 -14.58
C VAL A 144 -4.96 -7.99 -16.08
N GLN A 145 -5.27 -6.91 -16.82
CA GLN A 145 -5.43 -6.93 -18.26
C GLN A 145 -4.19 -7.49 -18.98
N PHE A 146 -3.00 -7.07 -18.57
CA PHE A 146 -1.76 -7.57 -19.17
C PHE A 146 -1.59 -9.08 -18.96
N ILE A 147 -1.82 -9.58 -17.76
CA ILE A 147 -1.71 -11.01 -17.46
C ILE A 147 -2.75 -11.81 -18.25
N VAL A 148 -4.00 -11.36 -18.29
CA VAL A 148 -5.07 -12.03 -19.07
C VAL A 148 -4.72 -12.05 -20.55
N ARG A 149 -4.22 -10.94 -21.09
CA ARG A 149 -3.80 -10.85 -22.49
C ARG A 149 -2.65 -11.83 -22.80
N GLU A 150 -1.63 -11.88 -21.97
CA GLU A 150 -0.51 -12.80 -22.14
C GLU A 150 -0.93 -14.27 -21.95
N PHE A 151 -1.89 -14.54 -21.07
CA PHE A 151 -2.49 -15.87 -20.94
C PHE A 151 -3.11 -16.33 -22.26
N PHE A 152 -3.96 -15.49 -22.90
CA PHE A 152 -4.59 -15.82 -24.17
C PHE A 152 -3.62 -15.89 -25.38
N ARG A 153 -2.44 -15.27 -25.26
CA ARG A 153 -1.40 -15.37 -26.28
C ARG A 153 -0.51 -16.60 -26.16
N ASN A 154 -0.59 -17.31 -25.06
CA ASN A 154 0.24 -18.47 -24.79
C ASN A 154 -0.50 -19.77 -25.09
N SER A 155 -0.18 -20.40 -26.23
CA SER A 155 -0.82 -21.64 -26.69
C SER A 155 -0.67 -22.79 -25.70
N ASP A 156 0.44 -22.87 -24.96
CA ASP A 156 0.66 -23.95 -24.00
C ASP A 156 -0.25 -23.82 -22.78
N LEU A 157 -0.48 -22.58 -22.32
CA LEU A 157 -1.44 -22.30 -21.26
C LEU A 157 -2.88 -22.58 -21.71
N LEU A 158 -3.24 -22.22 -22.94
CA LEU A 158 -4.57 -22.51 -23.49
C LEU A 158 -4.82 -24.02 -23.56
N LYS A 159 -3.85 -24.80 -24.06
CA LYS A 159 -3.92 -26.28 -24.07
C LYS A 159 -4.10 -26.87 -22.68
N MET A 160 -3.35 -26.36 -21.71
CA MET A 160 -3.42 -26.82 -20.31
C MET A 160 -4.81 -26.67 -19.71
N VAL A 161 -5.51 -25.59 -20.02
CA VAL A 161 -6.88 -25.32 -19.53
C VAL A 161 -7.97 -25.77 -20.51
N LYS A 162 -7.61 -26.44 -21.61
CA LYS A 162 -8.52 -26.96 -22.65
C LYS A 162 -9.38 -25.86 -23.31
N LEU A 163 -8.83 -24.70 -23.51
CA LEU A 163 -9.44 -23.62 -24.29
C LEU A 163 -9.02 -23.71 -25.76
N ASP A 164 -9.90 -23.22 -26.63
CA ASP A 164 -9.62 -23.16 -28.08
C ASP A 164 -8.48 -22.17 -28.36
N GLU A 165 -7.49 -22.60 -29.15
CA GLU A 165 -6.35 -21.78 -29.56
C GLU A 165 -6.75 -20.58 -30.46
N ASN A 166 -7.97 -20.58 -30.99
CA ASN A 166 -8.51 -19.48 -31.80
C ASN A 166 -9.04 -18.29 -30.97
N LEU A 167 -8.93 -18.34 -29.65
CA LEU A 167 -9.30 -17.23 -28.75
C LEU A 167 -8.17 -16.22 -28.56
N ALA A 168 -7.02 -16.39 -29.19
CA ALA A 168 -5.85 -15.54 -29.07
C ALA A 168 -5.93 -14.31 -30.03
#